data_118cebf285ba72c426795332f9ce8e62
#
_entry.id   118cebf285ba72c426795332f9ce8e62
#
_cell.length_a   1.000
_cell.length_b   1.000
_cell.length_c   1.000
_cell.angle_alpha   90.00
_cell.angle_beta   90.00
_cell.angle_gamma   90.00
#
_symmetry.space_group_name_H-M   'P 1'
#
loop_
_entity.id
_entity.type
_entity.pdbx_description
1 polymer ?
#
loop_
_entity_poly.entity_id
_entity_poly.type
_entity_poly.pdbx_seq_one_letter_code
_entity_poly.pdbx_strand_id
1 'polypeptide(L)'
;MYRIVLNETSYYGAGCRSVIADEIRKRGFKKVLLVTDKDLIRFGVAAKIEEVLRGADIPYEIYSQIKANPTIRNVQQGVEAFKASGADCMVALGGGSSIDTAKAVGIIVNNPGFADVRSLEGVADTKHRAVPTFAVPTTAGTAAEVTINYVITDEENRKKMVCVDPNDIPMCAVIDCELMMSMPRGLTAATGMDALTHAIEGYITPGAWTMSDMFELKAIELVAAHLRNAVEDGSDPVARNGMAEAQYIAGMGFSNVGLGIVHSMAHPLGAFYDTPHGVANALLLPYVMEYNAESPSRAKYLDIARAMGVNTAGMSVDEGVAAAVRAVRDLSLSIRIPQRLHEIGVREEDIPALAVAAFNDVCTGGNPRPTSVGDIEKLYRTAF
;
A
#
# COMPACT_ATOMS: atom_id res chain seq x y z
N MET A 1 -3.59 -16.71 -19.10
CA MET A 1 -3.13 -17.48 -17.91
C MET A 1 -2.99 -16.49 -16.77
N TYR A 2 -3.58 -16.78 -15.61
CA TYR A 2 -3.49 -15.92 -14.42
C TYR A 2 -2.51 -16.52 -13.43
N ARG A 3 -1.78 -15.68 -12.71
CA ARG A 3 -0.85 -16.06 -11.65
C ARG A 3 -1.24 -15.31 -10.39
N ILE A 4 -1.11 -15.96 -9.22
CA ILE A 4 -1.26 -15.33 -7.92
C ILE A 4 -0.03 -15.65 -7.07
N VAL A 5 0.51 -14.64 -6.40
CA VAL A 5 1.63 -14.74 -5.47
C VAL A 5 1.14 -14.21 -4.13
N LEU A 6 1.26 -15.02 -3.09
CA LEU A 6 0.87 -14.70 -1.71
C LEU A 6 2.01 -15.11 -0.76
N ASN A 7 1.93 -14.65 0.48
CA ASN A 7 2.83 -15.10 1.54
C ASN A 7 2.77 -16.63 1.72
N GLU A 8 3.86 -17.23 2.20
CA GLU A 8 3.84 -18.64 2.59
C GLU A 8 2.89 -18.88 3.77
N THR A 9 2.84 -17.92 4.69
CA THR A 9 1.98 -17.97 5.88
C THR A 9 1.54 -16.55 6.25
N SER A 10 0.30 -16.44 6.76
CA SER A 10 -0.21 -15.17 7.28
C SER A 10 -0.96 -15.43 8.58
N TYR A 11 -0.75 -14.57 9.55
CA TYR A 11 -1.43 -14.57 10.83
C TYR A 11 -2.23 -13.28 10.98
N TYR A 12 -3.45 -13.42 11.47
CA TYR A 12 -4.37 -12.30 11.58
C TYR A 12 -5.08 -12.33 12.94
N GLY A 13 -5.22 -11.17 13.56
CA GLY A 13 -6.00 -10.97 14.80
C GLY A 13 -5.20 -10.27 15.90
N ALA A 14 -5.93 -9.76 16.89
CA ALA A 14 -5.35 -9.04 18.03
C ALA A 14 -4.34 -9.92 18.79
N GLY A 15 -3.14 -9.41 19.04
CA GLY A 15 -2.06 -10.11 19.74
C GLY A 15 -1.35 -11.18 18.93
N CYS A 16 -1.69 -11.39 17.64
CA CYS A 16 -1.07 -12.45 16.82
C CYS A 16 0.45 -12.24 16.61
N ARG A 17 1.00 -11.05 16.91
CA ARG A 17 2.45 -10.81 16.91
C ARG A 17 3.26 -11.81 17.74
N SER A 18 2.63 -12.46 18.74
CA SER A 18 3.28 -13.48 19.55
C SER A 18 3.79 -14.69 18.76
N VAL A 19 3.18 -14.98 17.60
CA VAL A 19 3.59 -16.12 16.75
C VAL A 19 4.97 -15.93 16.11
N ILE A 20 5.48 -14.68 16.05
CA ILE A 20 6.77 -14.35 15.39
C ILE A 20 7.90 -15.19 15.99
N ALA A 21 7.95 -15.32 17.31
CA ALA A 21 8.99 -16.08 18.00
C ALA A 21 8.94 -17.58 17.64
N ASP A 22 7.75 -18.15 17.61
CA ASP A 22 7.57 -19.57 17.28
C ASP A 22 7.90 -19.85 15.80
N GLU A 23 7.50 -18.97 14.89
CA GLU A 23 7.84 -19.09 13.47
C GLU A 23 9.34 -18.95 13.21
N ILE A 24 10.03 -18.02 13.89
CA ILE A 24 11.50 -17.88 13.81
C ILE A 24 12.18 -19.19 14.24
N ARG A 25 11.79 -19.75 15.40
CA ARG A 25 12.34 -20.99 15.93
C ARG A 25 12.05 -22.19 15.03
N LYS A 26 10.80 -22.34 14.58
CA LYS A 26 10.34 -23.43 13.72
C LYS A 26 11.09 -23.46 12.38
N ARG A 27 11.38 -22.29 11.83
CA ARG A 27 12.14 -22.14 10.57
C ARG A 27 13.65 -22.19 10.77
N GLY A 28 14.14 -22.21 12.00
CA GLY A 28 15.54 -22.38 12.37
C GLY A 28 16.38 -21.12 12.29
N PHE A 29 15.77 -19.92 12.16
CA PHE A 29 16.49 -18.64 12.18
C PHE A 29 17.09 -18.36 13.56
N LYS A 30 18.23 -17.66 13.57
CA LYS A 30 19.05 -17.47 14.78
C LYS A 30 19.12 -16.04 15.25
N LYS A 31 19.06 -15.07 14.35
CA LYS A 31 19.18 -13.65 14.68
C LYS A 31 18.34 -12.79 13.74
N VAL A 32 17.66 -11.81 14.30
CA VAL A 32 16.74 -10.91 13.59
C VAL A 32 17.38 -9.54 13.38
N LEU A 33 17.21 -8.96 12.18
CA LEU A 33 17.25 -7.51 12.01
C LEU A 33 15.82 -6.97 12.11
N LEU A 34 15.51 -6.21 13.16
CA LEU A 34 14.24 -5.48 13.29
C LEU A 34 14.33 -4.18 12.50
N VAL A 35 13.61 -4.11 11.38
CA VAL A 35 13.55 -2.97 10.48
C VAL A 35 12.32 -2.14 10.84
N THR A 36 12.49 -0.90 11.30
CA THR A 36 11.39 -0.04 11.75
C THR A 36 11.76 1.43 11.61
N ASP A 37 10.91 2.36 12.00
CA ASP A 37 11.21 3.79 12.03
C ASP A 37 11.36 4.33 13.47
N LYS A 38 11.92 5.55 13.56
CA LYS A 38 12.20 6.19 14.86
C LYS A 38 10.94 6.56 15.63
N ASP A 39 9.85 6.85 14.94
CA ASP A 39 8.60 7.24 15.59
C ASP A 39 7.94 6.02 16.25
N LEU A 40 7.96 4.87 15.61
CA LEU A 40 7.46 3.62 16.21
C LEU A 40 8.27 3.20 17.44
N ILE A 41 9.58 3.47 17.46
CA ILE A 41 10.40 3.29 18.67
C ILE A 41 9.98 4.29 19.74
N ARG A 42 9.91 5.57 19.40
CA ARG A 42 9.55 6.65 20.34
C ARG A 42 8.17 6.47 20.97
N PHE A 43 7.21 5.97 20.20
CA PHE A 43 5.84 5.75 20.66
C PHE A 43 5.62 4.36 21.30
N GLY A 44 6.67 3.55 21.43
CA GLY A 44 6.60 2.26 22.10
C GLY A 44 5.94 1.13 21.31
N VAL A 45 5.66 1.33 20.03
CA VAL A 45 5.11 0.27 19.18
C VAL A 45 6.16 -0.79 18.90
N ALA A 46 7.41 -0.39 18.63
CA ALA A 46 8.52 -1.31 18.43
C ALA A 46 8.80 -2.17 19.67
N ALA A 47 8.62 -1.62 20.87
CA ALA A 47 8.80 -2.34 22.13
C ALA A 47 7.95 -3.60 22.22
N LYS A 48 6.75 -3.61 21.62
CA LYS A 48 5.86 -4.79 21.61
C LYS A 48 6.46 -5.97 20.83
N ILE A 49 7.22 -5.70 19.78
CA ILE A 49 7.95 -6.76 19.04
C ILE A 49 9.24 -7.15 19.76
N GLU A 50 9.96 -6.16 20.32
CA GLU A 50 11.14 -6.43 21.13
C GLU A 50 10.82 -7.33 22.34
N GLU A 51 9.66 -7.12 22.98
CA GLU A 51 9.18 -7.98 24.07
C GLU A 51 8.98 -9.44 23.62
N VAL A 52 8.41 -9.65 22.43
CA VAL A 52 8.24 -11.00 21.85
C VAL A 52 9.61 -11.65 21.60
N LEU A 53 10.56 -10.91 21.02
CA LEU A 53 11.90 -11.44 20.72
C LEU A 53 12.69 -11.72 22.00
N ARG A 54 12.69 -10.79 22.96
CA ARG A 54 13.38 -10.96 24.27
C ARG A 54 12.78 -12.07 25.10
N GLY A 55 11.46 -12.16 25.16
CA GLY A 55 10.76 -13.23 25.90
C GLY A 55 11.04 -14.63 25.33
N ALA A 56 11.52 -14.70 24.12
CA ALA A 56 11.91 -15.95 23.44
C ALA A 56 13.44 -16.14 23.35
N ASP A 57 14.26 -15.30 23.97
CA ASP A 57 15.73 -15.32 23.89
C ASP A 57 16.25 -15.29 22.43
N ILE A 58 15.54 -14.57 21.53
CA ILE A 58 15.95 -14.41 20.13
C ILE A 58 16.83 -13.14 20.02
N PRO A 59 18.12 -13.27 19.64
CA PRO A 59 18.98 -12.13 19.43
C PRO A 59 18.46 -11.25 18.30
N TYR A 60 18.53 -9.92 18.47
CA TYR A 60 18.14 -8.98 17.43
C TYR A 60 18.99 -7.70 17.46
N GLU A 61 19.05 -7.03 16.33
CA GLU A 61 19.51 -5.64 16.19
C GLU A 61 18.43 -4.80 15.52
N ILE A 62 18.49 -3.48 15.69
CA ILE A 62 17.46 -2.57 15.16
C ILE A 62 18.08 -1.69 14.08
N TYR A 63 17.45 -1.66 12.91
CA TYR A 63 17.68 -0.65 11.88
C TYR A 63 16.48 0.29 11.81
N SER A 64 16.71 1.58 12.12
CA SER A 64 15.64 2.58 12.24
C SER A 64 15.90 3.89 11.48
N GLN A 65 16.82 3.90 10.51
CA GLN A 65 17.13 5.09 9.71
C GLN A 65 16.18 5.23 8.50
N ILE A 66 14.90 4.95 8.72
CA ILE A 66 13.87 4.98 7.68
C ILE A 66 13.11 6.31 7.78
N LYS A 67 12.84 6.91 6.62
CA LYS A 67 11.98 8.09 6.47
C LYS A 67 10.61 7.69 5.91
N ALA A 68 9.61 8.51 6.13
CA ALA A 68 8.44 8.52 5.25
C ALA A 68 8.93 8.72 3.81
N ASN A 69 8.38 8.02 2.83
CA ASN A 69 8.94 7.96 1.46
C ASN A 69 10.41 7.49 1.46
N PRO A 70 10.67 6.18 1.66
CA PRO A 70 12.01 5.66 1.85
C PRO A 70 12.88 5.91 0.62
N THR A 71 14.15 6.23 0.87
CA THR A 71 15.09 6.66 -0.16
C THR A 71 16.09 5.56 -0.52
N ILE A 72 16.77 5.72 -1.65
CA ILE A 72 17.91 4.86 -2.03
C ILE A 72 18.92 4.74 -0.89
N ARG A 73 19.21 5.86 -0.21
CA ARG A 73 20.14 5.89 0.93
C ARG A 73 19.64 5.03 2.11
N ASN A 74 18.34 5.04 2.40
CA ASN A 74 17.78 4.18 3.46
C ASN A 74 17.99 2.70 3.12
N VAL A 75 17.80 2.31 1.88
CA VAL A 75 18.04 0.93 1.44
C VAL A 75 19.51 0.54 1.57
N GLN A 76 20.43 1.38 1.07
CA GLN A 76 21.87 1.13 1.13
C GLN A 76 22.36 0.95 2.58
N GLN A 77 21.95 1.86 3.48
CA GLN A 77 22.27 1.75 4.91
C GLN A 77 21.63 0.51 5.56
N GLY A 78 20.44 0.12 5.13
CA GLY A 78 19.80 -1.12 5.58
C GLY A 78 20.55 -2.38 5.15
N VAL A 79 21.07 -2.41 3.93
CA VAL A 79 21.93 -3.52 3.43
C VAL A 79 23.21 -3.63 4.27
N GLU A 80 23.86 -2.51 4.57
CA GLU A 80 25.03 -2.47 5.45
C GLU A 80 24.70 -2.96 6.87
N ALA A 81 23.59 -2.49 7.43
CA ALA A 81 23.12 -2.90 8.75
C ALA A 81 22.83 -4.39 8.81
N PHE A 82 22.15 -4.96 7.79
CA PHE A 82 21.88 -6.39 7.73
C PHE A 82 23.18 -7.20 7.72
N LYS A 83 24.13 -6.86 6.85
CA LYS A 83 25.42 -7.54 6.76
C LYS A 83 26.24 -7.45 8.05
N ALA A 84 26.26 -6.27 8.69
CA ALA A 84 26.99 -6.05 9.93
C ALA A 84 26.38 -6.79 11.13
N SER A 85 25.05 -6.89 11.16
CA SER A 85 24.33 -7.56 12.25
C SER A 85 24.56 -9.07 12.32
N GLY A 86 24.89 -9.71 11.20
CA GLY A 86 24.92 -11.17 11.11
C GLY A 86 23.55 -11.83 11.27
N ALA A 87 22.48 -11.07 11.04
CA ALA A 87 21.10 -11.58 11.05
C ALA A 87 20.87 -12.53 9.87
N ASP A 88 19.97 -13.48 10.02
CA ASP A 88 19.58 -14.45 8.98
C ASP A 88 18.09 -14.30 8.56
N CYS A 89 17.36 -13.43 9.22
CA CYS A 89 16.02 -13.02 8.84
C CYS A 89 15.74 -11.57 9.26
N MET A 90 14.64 -11.01 8.80
CA MET A 90 14.16 -9.68 9.17
C MET A 90 12.76 -9.74 9.77
N VAL A 91 12.49 -8.84 10.72
CA VAL A 91 11.13 -8.44 11.10
C VAL A 91 10.95 -6.99 10.66
N ALA A 92 10.09 -6.76 9.69
CA ALA A 92 9.76 -5.43 9.18
C ALA A 92 8.51 -4.91 9.86
N LEU A 93 8.68 -4.01 10.82
CA LEU A 93 7.60 -3.39 11.60
C LEU A 93 7.36 -1.97 11.13
N GLY A 94 6.17 -1.69 10.64
CA GLY A 94 5.79 -0.34 10.26
C GLY A 94 4.74 -0.26 9.16
N GLY A 95 4.58 0.94 8.61
CA GLY A 95 3.81 1.13 7.38
C GLY A 95 4.60 0.72 6.12
N GLY A 96 4.09 1.11 4.95
CA GLY A 96 4.74 0.81 3.67
C GLY A 96 6.23 1.15 3.67
N SER A 97 6.63 2.31 4.19
CA SER A 97 8.03 2.75 4.17
C SER A 97 9.01 1.77 4.83
N SER A 98 8.63 1.20 5.98
CA SER A 98 9.48 0.23 6.69
C SER A 98 9.52 -1.11 5.96
N ILE A 99 8.36 -1.58 5.49
CA ILE A 99 8.25 -2.86 4.80
C ILE A 99 8.91 -2.80 3.43
N ASP A 100 8.71 -1.72 2.66
CA ASP A 100 9.33 -1.52 1.34
C ASP A 100 10.86 -1.43 1.45
N THR A 101 11.38 -0.73 2.49
CA THR A 101 12.82 -0.72 2.76
C THR A 101 13.33 -2.14 3.04
N ALA A 102 12.63 -2.92 3.86
CA ALA A 102 13.05 -4.29 4.16
C ALA A 102 13.03 -5.20 2.92
N LYS A 103 12.03 -5.06 2.04
CA LYS A 103 11.97 -5.77 0.76
C LYS A 103 13.18 -5.45 -0.11
N ALA A 104 13.45 -4.15 -0.34
CA ALA A 104 14.60 -3.73 -1.13
C ALA A 104 15.93 -4.21 -0.53
N VAL A 105 16.10 -4.11 0.78
CA VAL A 105 17.27 -4.64 1.50
C VAL A 105 17.41 -6.14 1.26
N GLY A 106 16.33 -6.90 1.47
CA GLY A 106 16.34 -8.35 1.33
C GLY A 106 16.66 -8.83 -0.08
N ILE A 107 16.12 -8.15 -1.11
CA ILE A 107 16.43 -8.46 -2.51
C ILE A 107 17.89 -8.20 -2.81
N ILE A 108 18.44 -7.05 -2.45
CA ILE A 108 19.85 -6.70 -2.74
C ILE A 108 20.82 -7.62 -2.03
N VAL A 109 20.55 -7.99 -0.78
CA VAL A 109 21.42 -8.89 -0.01
C VAL A 109 21.61 -10.23 -0.73
N ASN A 110 20.54 -10.80 -1.27
CA ASN A 110 20.57 -12.08 -1.96
C ASN A 110 20.82 -11.98 -3.48
N ASN A 111 20.74 -10.76 -4.04
CA ASN A 111 21.01 -10.47 -5.45
C ASN A 111 21.99 -9.29 -5.57
N PRO A 112 23.27 -9.46 -5.22
CA PRO A 112 24.24 -8.35 -5.13
C PRO A 112 24.51 -7.65 -6.46
N GLY A 113 24.15 -8.25 -7.59
CA GLY A 113 24.18 -7.57 -8.89
C GLY A 113 23.23 -6.37 -9.01
N PHE A 114 22.24 -6.27 -8.10
CA PHE A 114 21.28 -5.17 -8.01
C PHE A 114 21.62 -4.17 -6.88
N ALA A 115 22.89 -4.04 -6.49
CA ALA A 115 23.34 -3.12 -5.44
C ALA A 115 23.02 -1.65 -5.75
N ASP A 116 22.96 -1.25 -7.02
CA ASP A 116 22.33 0.01 -7.40
C ASP A 116 20.81 -0.15 -7.35
N VAL A 117 20.18 0.50 -6.37
CA VAL A 117 18.73 0.42 -6.13
C VAL A 117 17.91 0.83 -7.37
N ARG A 118 18.45 1.71 -8.23
CA ARG A 118 17.80 2.13 -9.48
C ARG A 118 17.59 0.97 -10.46
N SER A 119 18.44 -0.04 -10.41
CA SER A 119 18.31 -1.23 -11.26
C SER A 119 17.12 -2.11 -10.92
N LEU A 120 16.47 -1.88 -9.79
CA LEU A 120 15.28 -2.60 -9.35
C LEU A 120 13.97 -1.96 -9.85
N GLU A 121 14.01 -0.77 -10.47
CA GLU A 121 12.81 -0.10 -10.97
C GLU A 121 12.11 -0.92 -12.05
N GLY A 122 10.78 -0.95 -11.99
CA GLY A 122 9.96 -1.78 -12.87
C GLY A 122 10.02 -3.25 -12.47
N VAL A 123 10.16 -4.14 -13.45
CA VAL A 123 10.28 -5.59 -13.22
C VAL A 123 11.74 -6.00 -13.35
N ALA A 124 12.41 -6.23 -12.22
CA ALA A 124 13.79 -6.67 -12.18
C ALA A 124 13.89 -8.21 -12.37
N ASP A 125 14.92 -8.65 -13.11
CA ASP A 125 15.19 -10.07 -13.35
C ASP A 125 16.08 -10.67 -12.23
N THR A 126 15.63 -10.55 -10.98
CA THR A 126 16.31 -11.13 -9.82
C THR A 126 16.22 -12.67 -9.87
N LYS A 127 17.23 -13.35 -9.34
CA LYS A 127 17.30 -14.82 -9.41
C LYS A 127 17.02 -15.50 -8.09
N HIS A 128 17.18 -14.79 -6.98
CA HIS A 128 17.05 -15.34 -5.64
C HIS A 128 15.97 -14.60 -4.86
N ARG A 129 15.22 -15.32 -4.06
CA ARG A 129 14.28 -14.72 -3.11
C ARG A 129 15.00 -13.78 -2.16
N ALA A 130 14.30 -12.74 -1.73
CA ALA A 130 14.76 -11.84 -0.68
C ALA A 130 15.13 -12.60 0.61
N VAL A 131 15.85 -11.94 1.48
CA VAL A 131 16.04 -12.42 2.86
C VAL A 131 14.68 -12.72 3.49
N PRO A 132 14.53 -13.86 4.18
CA PRO A 132 13.27 -14.21 4.85
C PRO A 132 12.78 -13.07 5.76
N THR A 133 11.60 -12.56 5.48
CA THR A 133 11.04 -11.40 6.17
C THR A 133 9.68 -11.71 6.76
N PHE A 134 9.49 -11.36 8.04
CA PHE A 134 8.22 -11.28 8.72
C PHE A 134 7.74 -9.84 8.66
N ALA A 135 6.70 -9.58 7.89
CA ALA A 135 6.17 -8.23 7.75
C ALA A 135 5.00 -8.00 8.73
N VAL A 136 5.12 -6.92 9.51
CA VAL A 136 4.20 -6.58 10.60
C VAL A 136 3.70 -5.15 10.37
N PRO A 137 2.56 -4.98 9.67
CA PRO A 137 2.05 -3.65 9.35
C PRO A 137 1.54 -2.92 10.59
N THR A 138 1.78 -1.61 10.65
CA THR A 138 1.24 -0.70 11.65
C THR A 138 0.27 0.33 11.07
N THR A 139 0.02 0.26 9.75
CA THR A 139 -0.97 1.06 9.03
C THR A 139 -1.91 0.15 8.26
N ALA A 140 -3.12 0.62 8.02
CA ALA A 140 -4.14 -0.12 7.27
C ALA A 140 -4.38 0.56 5.91
N GLY A 141 -3.47 0.35 4.95
CA GLY A 141 -3.55 0.99 3.64
C GLY A 141 -2.74 0.31 2.54
N THR A 142 -1.43 0.29 2.66
CA THR A 142 -0.52 -0.10 1.57
C THR A 142 -0.49 -1.58 1.25
N ALA A 143 -0.87 -2.44 2.20
CA ALA A 143 -0.76 -3.89 2.10
C ALA A 143 0.66 -4.40 1.72
N ALA A 144 1.70 -3.63 2.05
CA ALA A 144 3.07 -3.96 1.67
C ALA A 144 3.53 -5.34 2.18
N GLU A 145 2.89 -5.85 3.23
CA GLU A 145 3.17 -7.17 3.82
C GLU A 145 2.72 -8.34 2.93
N VAL A 146 1.85 -8.10 1.91
CA VAL A 146 1.33 -9.15 1.02
C VAL A 146 1.56 -8.86 -0.45
N THR A 147 2.21 -7.76 -0.77
CA THR A 147 2.45 -7.36 -2.17
C THR A 147 3.82 -7.79 -2.68
N ILE A 148 3.92 -7.97 -4.00
CA ILE A 148 5.16 -8.14 -4.75
C ILE A 148 5.75 -6.81 -5.21
N ASN A 149 5.23 -5.70 -4.69
CA ASN A 149 5.63 -4.34 -5.06
C ASN A 149 6.27 -3.66 -3.85
N TYR A 150 7.19 -2.75 -4.13
CA TYR A 150 7.72 -1.79 -3.16
C TYR A 150 8.10 -0.49 -3.86
N VAL A 151 8.11 0.61 -3.12
CA VAL A 151 8.35 1.94 -3.68
C VAL A 151 9.53 2.60 -2.96
N ILE A 152 10.55 2.97 -3.72
CA ILE A 152 11.74 3.67 -3.22
C ILE A 152 11.87 5.02 -3.94
N THR A 153 12.19 6.06 -3.19
CA THR A 153 12.38 7.41 -3.72
C THR A 153 13.81 7.61 -4.19
N ASP A 154 13.97 7.95 -5.46
CA ASP A 154 15.21 8.52 -6.01
C ASP A 154 15.18 10.03 -5.79
N GLU A 155 15.87 10.50 -4.73
CA GLU A 155 15.90 11.91 -4.36
C GLU A 155 16.63 12.76 -5.41
N GLU A 156 17.61 12.20 -6.13
CA GLU A 156 18.39 12.91 -7.16
C GLU A 156 17.50 13.22 -8.38
N ASN A 157 16.74 12.23 -8.84
CA ASN A 157 15.87 12.35 -10.01
C ASN A 157 14.44 12.81 -9.65
N ARG A 158 14.14 13.05 -8.36
CA ARG A 158 12.81 13.42 -7.84
C ARG A 158 11.72 12.47 -8.33
N LYS A 159 11.98 11.18 -8.25
CA LYS A 159 11.12 10.13 -8.78
C LYS A 159 10.81 9.08 -7.72
N LYS A 160 9.56 8.62 -7.69
CA LYS A 160 9.18 7.39 -6.99
C LYS A 160 9.37 6.22 -7.93
N MET A 161 10.28 5.33 -7.57
CA MET A 161 10.54 4.09 -8.33
C MET A 161 9.62 3.01 -7.79
N VAL A 162 8.71 2.54 -8.61
CA VAL A 162 7.90 1.36 -8.31
C VAL A 162 8.67 0.13 -8.79
N CYS A 163 8.97 -0.76 -7.85
CA CYS A 163 9.67 -2.00 -8.09
C CYS A 163 8.68 -3.16 -7.96
N VAL A 164 8.71 -4.11 -8.88
CA VAL A 164 7.81 -5.26 -8.92
C VAL A 164 8.63 -6.53 -9.03
N ASP A 165 8.66 -7.33 -7.99
CA ASP A 165 9.43 -8.57 -7.96
C ASP A 165 8.77 -9.64 -7.08
N PRO A 166 8.30 -10.75 -7.67
CA PRO A 166 7.73 -11.85 -6.87
C PRO A 166 8.68 -12.47 -5.84
N ASN A 167 9.99 -12.24 -6.00
CA ASN A 167 11.01 -12.72 -5.07
C ASN A 167 11.07 -11.88 -3.78
N ASP A 168 10.45 -10.70 -3.75
CA ASP A 168 10.48 -9.81 -2.60
C ASP A 168 9.33 -10.03 -1.60
N ILE A 169 8.29 -10.76 -1.99
CA ILE A 169 7.12 -10.94 -1.12
C ILE A 169 7.56 -11.45 0.27
N PRO A 170 7.12 -10.81 1.36
CA PRO A 170 7.44 -11.27 2.70
C PRO A 170 7.02 -12.73 2.89
N MET A 171 7.89 -13.51 3.51
CA MET A 171 7.64 -14.93 3.78
C MET A 171 6.42 -15.10 4.68
N CYS A 172 6.29 -14.25 5.69
CA CYS A 172 5.22 -14.30 6.67
C CYS A 172 4.64 -12.90 6.89
N ALA A 173 3.33 -12.76 6.82
CA ALA A 173 2.62 -11.56 7.22
C ALA A 173 1.97 -11.75 8.60
N VAL A 174 2.10 -10.76 9.50
CA VAL A 174 1.54 -10.80 10.85
C VAL A 174 0.71 -9.54 11.06
N ILE A 175 -0.59 -9.66 10.86
CA ILE A 175 -1.54 -8.55 10.85
C ILE A 175 -2.20 -8.43 12.22
N ASP A 176 -1.55 -7.70 13.13
CA ASP A 176 -2.01 -7.45 14.49
C ASP A 176 -2.59 -6.03 14.61
N CYS A 177 -3.92 -5.93 14.65
CA CYS A 177 -4.62 -4.65 14.73
C CYS A 177 -4.25 -3.83 15.99
N GLU A 178 -3.77 -4.45 17.08
CA GLU A 178 -3.30 -3.72 18.26
C GLU A 178 -2.06 -2.85 18.00
N LEU A 179 -1.32 -3.14 16.93
CA LEU A 179 -0.18 -2.32 16.49
C LEU A 179 -0.62 -1.10 15.66
N MET A 180 -1.89 -1.06 15.25
CA MET A 180 -2.48 0.02 14.46
C MET A 180 -3.32 0.99 15.32
N MET A 181 -3.56 0.67 16.61
CA MET A 181 -4.43 1.45 17.50
C MET A 181 -3.94 2.89 17.74
N SER A 182 -2.62 3.12 17.62
CA SER A 182 -2.02 4.44 17.84
C SER A 182 -1.99 5.33 16.59
N MET A 183 -2.52 4.88 15.46
CA MET A 183 -2.55 5.71 14.24
C MET A 183 -3.35 6.99 14.45
N PRO A 184 -2.78 8.18 14.14
CA PRO A 184 -3.52 9.43 14.16
C PRO A 184 -4.70 9.42 13.18
N ARG A 185 -5.74 10.19 13.51
CA ARG A 185 -6.97 10.29 12.70
C ARG A 185 -6.71 10.57 11.22
N GLY A 186 -5.84 11.55 10.91
CA GLY A 186 -5.51 11.90 9.53
C GLY A 186 -4.79 10.76 8.77
N LEU A 187 -3.90 10.03 9.45
CA LEU A 187 -3.25 8.86 8.87
C LEU A 187 -4.24 7.72 8.63
N THR A 188 -5.15 7.48 9.60
CA THR A 188 -6.20 6.46 9.44
C THR A 188 -7.09 6.77 8.22
N ALA A 189 -7.50 8.02 8.04
CA ALA A 189 -8.31 8.44 6.90
C ALA A 189 -7.57 8.25 5.58
N ALA A 190 -6.33 8.73 5.50
CA ALA A 190 -5.51 8.65 4.29
C ALA A 190 -5.22 7.19 3.90
N THR A 191 -4.75 6.37 4.84
CA THR A 191 -4.41 4.97 4.53
C THR A 191 -5.64 4.12 4.25
N GLY A 192 -6.77 4.36 4.92
CA GLY A 192 -8.00 3.63 4.63
C GLY A 192 -8.59 3.95 3.26
N MET A 193 -8.51 5.21 2.81
CA MET A 193 -8.87 5.57 1.43
C MET A 193 -7.88 5.03 0.41
N ASP A 194 -6.62 4.89 0.77
CA ASP A 194 -5.60 4.23 -0.04
C ASP A 194 -5.98 2.75 -0.28
N ALA A 195 -6.35 2.02 0.77
CA ALA A 195 -6.85 0.65 0.65
C ALA A 195 -8.10 0.57 -0.24
N LEU A 196 -9.03 1.54 -0.14
CA LEU A 196 -10.19 1.61 -1.02
C LEU A 196 -9.79 1.85 -2.48
N THR A 197 -8.81 2.72 -2.71
CA THR A 197 -8.30 3.01 -4.05
C THR A 197 -7.65 1.77 -4.66
N HIS A 198 -6.82 1.06 -3.91
CA HIS A 198 -6.23 -0.21 -4.31
C HIS A 198 -7.31 -1.21 -4.75
N ALA A 199 -8.33 -1.39 -3.91
CA ALA A 199 -9.39 -2.34 -4.18
C ALA A 199 -10.22 -1.94 -5.42
N ILE A 200 -10.58 -0.68 -5.59
CA ILE A 200 -11.36 -0.22 -6.74
C ILE A 200 -10.53 -0.33 -8.03
N GLU A 201 -9.27 0.14 -8.05
CA GLU A 201 -8.42 0.02 -9.23
C GLU A 201 -8.12 -1.44 -9.57
N GLY A 202 -7.78 -2.26 -8.58
CA GLY A 202 -7.57 -3.69 -8.75
C GLY A 202 -8.81 -4.43 -9.29
N TYR A 203 -10.02 -3.98 -8.91
CA TYR A 203 -11.26 -4.56 -9.40
C TYR A 203 -11.55 -4.22 -10.87
N ILE A 204 -11.29 -2.97 -11.29
CA ILE A 204 -11.62 -2.51 -12.65
C ILE A 204 -10.49 -2.69 -13.67
N THR A 205 -9.26 -3.00 -13.26
CA THR A 205 -8.12 -3.20 -14.18
C THR A 205 -8.38 -4.30 -15.20
N PRO A 206 -7.82 -4.22 -16.42
CA PRO A 206 -7.93 -5.30 -17.41
C PRO A 206 -7.31 -6.64 -16.96
N GLY A 207 -6.38 -6.60 -16.01
CA GLY A 207 -5.78 -7.79 -15.41
C GLY A 207 -6.68 -8.56 -14.44
N ALA A 208 -7.80 -7.96 -14.03
CA ALA A 208 -8.71 -8.54 -13.04
C ALA A 208 -9.39 -9.81 -13.52
N TRP A 209 -9.63 -10.74 -12.59
CA TRP A 209 -10.28 -12.01 -12.84
C TRP A 209 -10.98 -12.50 -11.56
N THR A 210 -11.73 -13.60 -11.64
CA THR A 210 -12.63 -14.07 -10.59
C THR A 210 -12.02 -14.06 -9.18
N MET A 211 -10.75 -14.51 -9.00
CA MET A 211 -10.14 -14.51 -7.66
C MET A 211 -9.79 -13.10 -7.17
N SER A 212 -9.18 -12.27 -8.04
CA SER A 212 -8.92 -10.87 -7.65
C SER A 212 -10.21 -10.13 -7.38
N ASP A 213 -11.23 -10.30 -8.22
CA ASP A 213 -12.55 -9.67 -8.05
C ASP A 213 -13.17 -10.00 -6.68
N MET A 214 -13.02 -11.24 -6.21
CA MET A 214 -13.48 -11.67 -4.88
C MET A 214 -12.78 -10.89 -3.76
N PHE A 215 -11.45 -10.74 -3.83
CA PHE A 215 -10.68 -10.02 -2.83
C PHE A 215 -11.03 -8.53 -2.85
N GLU A 216 -11.06 -7.92 -4.03
CA GLU A 216 -11.28 -6.48 -4.16
C GLU A 216 -12.68 -6.07 -3.70
N LEU A 217 -13.73 -6.80 -4.10
CA LEU A 217 -15.10 -6.49 -3.65
C LEU A 217 -15.24 -6.66 -2.13
N LYS A 218 -14.60 -7.67 -1.54
CA LYS A 218 -14.62 -7.83 -0.08
C LYS A 218 -13.85 -6.73 0.63
N ALA A 219 -12.74 -6.29 0.09
CA ALA A 219 -11.99 -5.15 0.63
C ALA A 219 -12.81 -3.86 0.59
N ILE A 220 -13.49 -3.55 -0.54
CA ILE A 220 -14.38 -2.39 -0.66
C ILE A 220 -15.48 -2.43 0.42
N GLU A 221 -16.14 -3.59 0.59
CA GLU A 221 -17.18 -3.79 1.60
C GLU A 221 -16.66 -3.49 3.02
N LEU A 222 -15.49 -4.02 3.37
CA LEU A 222 -14.90 -3.84 4.69
C LEU A 222 -14.47 -2.39 4.94
N VAL A 223 -13.87 -1.72 3.94
CA VAL A 223 -13.53 -0.29 4.06
C VAL A 223 -14.80 0.54 4.26
N ALA A 224 -15.85 0.30 3.47
CA ALA A 224 -17.12 1.01 3.59
C ALA A 224 -17.77 0.83 4.97
N ALA A 225 -17.64 -0.36 5.55
CA ALA A 225 -18.20 -0.67 6.88
C ALA A 225 -17.41 -0.07 8.04
N HIS A 226 -16.08 0.02 7.93
CA HIS A 226 -15.22 0.25 9.09
C HIS A 226 -14.44 1.57 9.07
N LEU A 227 -14.12 2.15 7.91
CA LEU A 227 -13.21 3.29 7.83
C LEU A 227 -13.70 4.51 8.60
N ARG A 228 -14.99 4.86 8.48
CA ARG A 228 -15.55 6.01 9.19
C ARG A 228 -15.38 5.87 10.70
N ASN A 229 -15.76 4.72 11.26
CA ASN A 229 -15.65 4.47 12.69
C ASN A 229 -14.18 4.46 13.13
N ALA A 230 -13.28 3.85 12.37
CA ALA A 230 -11.83 3.84 12.68
C ALA A 230 -11.23 5.26 12.69
N VAL A 231 -11.77 6.20 11.87
CA VAL A 231 -11.35 7.60 11.84
C VAL A 231 -11.98 8.41 12.99
N GLU A 232 -13.23 8.15 13.33
CA GLU A 232 -13.95 8.84 14.40
C GLU A 232 -13.47 8.42 15.78
N ASP A 233 -13.33 7.11 16.00
CA ASP A 233 -12.79 6.51 17.22
C ASP A 233 -11.63 5.58 16.89
N GLY A 234 -10.41 6.10 16.96
CA GLY A 234 -9.20 5.31 16.74
C GLY A 234 -8.95 4.19 17.76
N SER A 235 -9.72 4.17 18.86
CA SER A 235 -9.65 3.13 19.90
C SER A 235 -10.65 2.00 19.71
N ASP A 236 -11.54 2.08 18.72
CA ASP A 236 -12.49 1.01 18.38
C ASP A 236 -11.77 -0.21 17.81
N PRO A 237 -11.65 -1.33 18.55
CA PRO A 237 -10.93 -2.51 18.09
C PRO A 237 -11.63 -3.21 16.93
N VAL A 238 -12.95 -3.08 16.80
CA VAL A 238 -13.72 -3.71 15.71
C VAL A 238 -13.44 -2.97 14.41
N ALA A 239 -13.47 -1.64 14.44
CA ALA A 239 -13.18 -0.80 13.29
C ALA A 239 -11.71 -0.95 12.85
N ARG A 240 -10.77 -0.95 13.79
CA ARG A 240 -9.34 -1.16 13.50
C ARG A 240 -9.08 -2.54 12.89
N ASN A 241 -9.68 -3.57 13.46
CA ASN A 241 -9.56 -4.94 12.95
C ASN A 241 -10.14 -5.05 11.53
N GLY A 242 -11.34 -4.48 11.30
CA GLY A 242 -11.94 -4.48 9.97
C GLY A 242 -11.10 -3.75 8.92
N MET A 243 -10.44 -2.64 9.28
CA MET A 243 -9.53 -1.95 8.37
C MET A 243 -8.24 -2.72 8.13
N ALA A 244 -7.68 -3.38 9.15
CA ALA A 244 -6.51 -4.24 9.01
C ALA A 244 -6.79 -5.41 8.06
N GLU A 245 -7.98 -6.01 8.15
CA GLU A 245 -8.44 -7.06 7.25
C GLU A 245 -8.65 -6.54 5.82
N ALA A 246 -9.33 -5.39 5.69
CA ALA A 246 -9.65 -4.80 4.39
C ALA A 246 -8.39 -4.55 3.54
N GLN A 247 -7.38 -3.91 4.12
CA GLN A 247 -6.15 -3.59 3.39
C GLN A 247 -5.37 -4.86 2.99
N TYR A 248 -5.31 -5.86 3.88
CA TYR A 248 -4.63 -7.11 3.58
C TYR A 248 -5.32 -7.87 2.43
N ILE A 249 -6.66 -7.95 2.46
CA ILE A 249 -7.45 -8.58 1.40
C ILE A 249 -7.27 -7.81 0.07
N ALA A 250 -7.31 -6.47 0.07
CA ALA A 250 -7.01 -5.67 -1.12
C ALA A 250 -5.63 -6.02 -1.70
N GLY A 251 -4.61 -6.14 -0.82
CA GLY A 251 -3.26 -6.52 -1.23
C GLY A 251 -3.16 -7.87 -1.93
N MET A 252 -3.92 -8.86 -1.48
CA MET A 252 -3.98 -10.17 -2.13
C MET A 252 -4.52 -10.07 -3.57
N GLY A 253 -5.39 -9.10 -3.85
CA GLY A 253 -5.94 -8.84 -5.18
C GLY A 253 -5.00 -7.99 -6.03
N PHE A 254 -4.90 -6.69 -5.75
CA PHE A 254 -4.24 -5.71 -6.64
C PHE A 254 -2.77 -6.01 -6.91
N SER A 255 -2.06 -6.60 -5.96
CA SER A 255 -0.66 -6.98 -6.14
C SER A 255 -0.44 -7.92 -7.33
N ASN A 256 -1.46 -8.67 -7.70
CA ASN A 256 -1.39 -9.68 -8.76
C ASN A 256 -2.01 -9.24 -10.10
N VAL A 257 -2.73 -8.13 -10.12
CA VAL A 257 -3.46 -7.67 -11.32
C VAL A 257 -3.09 -6.26 -11.76
N GLY A 258 -2.44 -5.48 -10.87
CA GLY A 258 -2.03 -4.11 -11.13
C GLY A 258 -3.08 -3.08 -10.74
N LEU A 259 -2.70 -1.81 -10.91
CA LEU A 259 -3.46 -0.62 -10.54
C LEU A 259 -3.76 0.22 -11.78
N GLY A 260 -4.16 1.47 -11.60
CA GLY A 260 -4.54 2.37 -12.68
C GLY A 260 -4.02 3.80 -12.49
N ILE A 261 -4.70 4.75 -13.13
CA ILE A 261 -4.23 6.14 -13.18
C ILE A 261 -4.50 6.95 -11.92
N VAL A 262 -5.26 6.47 -10.94
CA VAL A 262 -5.30 7.14 -9.63
C VAL A 262 -3.91 7.12 -9.02
N HIS A 263 -3.28 5.94 -8.95
CA HIS A 263 -1.91 5.77 -8.44
C HIS A 263 -0.89 6.50 -9.31
N SER A 264 -0.99 6.39 -10.64
CA SER A 264 -0.12 7.12 -11.56
C SER A 264 -0.15 8.63 -11.35
N MET A 265 -1.32 9.19 -11.08
CA MET A 265 -1.48 10.62 -10.79
C MET A 265 -1.06 11.00 -9.37
N ALA A 266 -1.20 10.10 -8.40
CA ALA A 266 -0.79 10.35 -7.02
C ALA A 266 0.73 10.36 -6.83
N HIS A 267 1.49 9.54 -7.55
CA HIS A 267 2.95 9.45 -7.41
C HIS A 267 3.67 10.77 -7.68
N PRO A 268 3.38 11.52 -8.76
CA PRO A 268 3.98 12.83 -8.98
C PRO A 268 3.63 13.85 -7.88
N LEU A 269 2.42 13.80 -7.30
CA LEU A 269 2.07 14.68 -6.19
C LEU A 269 2.94 14.42 -4.96
N GLY A 270 3.26 13.16 -4.69
CA GLY A 270 4.23 12.79 -3.66
C GLY A 270 5.66 13.26 -3.98
N ALA A 271 6.09 13.16 -5.25
CA ALA A 271 7.44 13.52 -5.65
C ALA A 271 7.69 15.06 -5.72
N PHE A 272 6.69 15.83 -6.15
CA PHE A 272 6.79 17.28 -6.35
C PHE A 272 6.44 18.09 -5.09
N TYR A 273 5.49 17.59 -4.28
CA TYR A 273 4.89 18.34 -3.16
C TYR A 273 5.01 17.64 -1.82
N ASP A 274 5.64 16.44 -1.78
CA ASP A 274 5.67 15.57 -0.58
C ASP A 274 4.26 15.27 -0.03
N THR A 275 3.25 15.27 -0.90
CA THR A 275 1.89 14.94 -0.53
C THR A 275 1.83 13.51 -0.01
N PRO A 276 1.21 13.26 1.16
CA PRO A 276 1.01 11.90 1.65
C PRO A 276 0.23 11.06 0.64
N HIS A 277 0.76 9.88 0.31
CA HIS A 277 0.27 9.03 -0.79
C HIS A 277 -1.24 8.76 -0.72
N GLY A 278 -1.73 8.33 0.45
CA GLY A 278 -3.15 8.05 0.63
C GLY A 278 -4.05 9.29 0.52
N VAL A 279 -3.55 10.49 0.83
CA VAL A 279 -4.28 11.75 0.61
C VAL A 279 -4.42 12.02 -0.89
N ALA A 280 -3.33 11.86 -1.65
CA ALA A 280 -3.34 12.06 -3.09
C ALA A 280 -4.30 11.09 -3.79
N ASN A 281 -4.23 9.80 -3.45
CA ASN A 281 -5.13 8.77 -3.97
C ASN A 281 -6.60 9.08 -3.62
N ALA A 282 -6.88 9.40 -2.37
CA ALA A 282 -8.24 9.68 -1.90
C ALA A 282 -8.90 10.87 -2.61
N LEU A 283 -8.12 11.93 -2.86
CA LEU A 283 -8.57 13.13 -3.56
C LEU A 283 -8.90 12.82 -5.02
N LEU A 284 -8.00 12.08 -5.70
CA LEU A 284 -8.09 11.81 -7.13
C LEU A 284 -9.12 10.74 -7.49
N LEU A 285 -9.37 9.78 -6.59
CA LEU A 285 -10.20 8.60 -6.83
C LEU A 285 -11.57 8.92 -7.45
N PRO A 286 -12.41 9.83 -6.92
CA PRO A 286 -13.73 10.09 -7.49
C PRO A 286 -13.68 10.63 -8.93
N TYR A 287 -12.69 11.46 -9.27
CA TYR A 287 -12.52 12.04 -10.60
C TYR A 287 -12.10 10.98 -11.62
N VAL A 288 -11.17 10.10 -11.22
CA VAL A 288 -10.72 9.01 -12.08
C VAL A 288 -11.80 7.95 -12.24
N MET A 289 -12.61 7.68 -11.21
CA MET A 289 -13.77 6.79 -11.32
C MET A 289 -14.76 7.30 -12.38
N GLU A 290 -15.07 8.59 -12.39
CA GLU A 290 -15.94 9.21 -13.41
C GLU A 290 -15.34 9.04 -14.82
N TYR A 291 -14.04 9.24 -14.98
CA TYR A 291 -13.33 9.02 -16.24
C TYR A 291 -13.38 7.53 -16.68
N ASN A 292 -13.07 6.63 -15.79
CA ASN A 292 -13.02 5.19 -16.05
C ASN A 292 -14.41 4.55 -16.22
N ALA A 293 -15.48 5.24 -15.85
CA ALA A 293 -16.86 4.80 -16.12
C ALA A 293 -17.17 4.67 -17.62
N GLU A 294 -16.37 5.27 -18.49
CA GLU A 294 -16.47 5.12 -19.95
C GLU A 294 -15.60 3.95 -20.51
N SER A 295 -15.11 3.06 -19.64
CA SER A 295 -14.32 1.89 -20.01
C SER A 295 -15.16 0.62 -20.16
N PRO A 296 -14.56 -0.46 -20.69
CA PRO A 296 -15.22 -1.78 -20.69
C PRO A 296 -15.62 -2.29 -19.29
N SER A 297 -15.00 -1.77 -18.23
CA SER A 297 -15.32 -2.15 -16.85
C SER A 297 -16.54 -1.41 -16.26
N ARG A 298 -17.26 -0.61 -17.05
CA ARG A 298 -18.44 0.19 -16.63
C ARG A 298 -19.45 -0.61 -15.80
N ALA A 299 -19.78 -1.83 -16.21
CA ALA A 299 -20.76 -2.66 -15.50
C ALA A 299 -20.34 -3.03 -14.07
N LYS A 300 -19.04 -3.09 -13.80
CA LYS A 300 -18.48 -3.39 -12.47
C LYS A 300 -18.82 -2.32 -11.42
N TYR A 301 -19.23 -1.13 -11.83
CA TYR A 301 -19.59 -0.05 -10.91
C TYR A 301 -20.87 -0.35 -10.11
N LEU A 302 -21.79 -1.18 -10.63
CA LEU A 302 -22.93 -1.68 -9.85
C LEU A 302 -22.47 -2.52 -8.63
N ASP A 303 -21.45 -3.32 -8.82
CA ASP A 303 -20.89 -4.15 -7.75
C ASP A 303 -20.10 -3.29 -6.75
N ILE A 304 -19.33 -2.30 -7.23
CA ILE A 304 -18.67 -1.31 -6.36
C ILE A 304 -19.71 -0.56 -5.52
N ALA A 305 -20.80 -0.06 -6.13
CA ALA A 305 -21.87 0.62 -5.39
C ALA A 305 -22.46 -0.27 -4.30
N ARG A 306 -22.71 -1.55 -4.63
CA ARG A 306 -23.26 -2.54 -3.70
C ARG A 306 -22.27 -2.80 -2.55
N ALA A 307 -20.99 -3.00 -2.84
CA ALA A 307 -19.96 -3.19 -1.84
C ALA A 307 -19.78 -1.96 -0.94
N MET A 308 -20.02 -0.75 -1.47
CA MET A 308 -20.08 0.50 -0.70
C MET A 308 -21.36 0.64 0.15
N GLY A 309 -22.23 -0.37 0.18
CA GLY A 309 -23.47 -0.40 0.99
C GLY A 309 -24.69 0.22 0.32
N VAL A 310 -24.65 0.54 -0.99
CA VAL A 310 -25.79 1.08 -1.72
C VAL A 310 -26.72 -0.07 -2.16
N ASN A 311 -28.04 0.12 -1.97
CA ASN A 311 -29.00 -0.80 -2.54
C ASN A 311 -29.12 -0.57 -4.06
N THR A 312 -28.56 -1.51 -4.85
CA THR A 312 -28.52 -1.44 -6.31
C THR A 312 -29.64 -2.19 -7.00
N ALA A 313 -30.63 -2.70 -6.28
CA ALA A 313 -31.74 -3.44 -6.86
C ALA A 313 -32.54 -2.56 -7.84
N GLY A 314 -32.64 -2.99 -9.10
CA GLY A 314 -33.36 -2.27 -10.15
C GLY A 314 -32.62 -1.07 -10.78
N MET A 315 -31.39 -0.79 -10.35
CA MET A 315 -30.59 0.28 -10.96
C MET A 315 -30.07 -0.13 -12.34
N SER A 316 -30.11 0.81 -13.26
CA SER A 316 -29.34 0.75 -14.50
C SER A 316 -27.83 0.85 -14.22
N VAL A 317 -27.00 0.52 -15.21
CA VAL A 317 -25.55 0.69 -15.08
C VAL A 317 -25.17 2.15 -14.83
N ASP A 318 -25.86 3.11 -15.48
CA ASP A 318 -25.59 4.54 -15.30
C ASP A 318 -25.92 5.02 -13.89
N GLU A 319 -27.03 4.56 -13.32
CA GLU A 319 -27.38 4.84 -11.93
C GLU A 319 -26.37 4.20 -10.97
N GLY A 320 -25.86 2.99 -11.28
CA GLY A 320 -24.82 2.31 -10.53
C GLY A 320 -23.49 3.07 -10.54
N VAL A 321 -23.08 3.60 -11.70
CA VAL A 321 -21.88 4.48 -11.82
C VAL A 321 -22.05 5.70 -10.91
N ALA A 322 -23.15 6.43 -11.06
CA ALA A 322 -23.39 7.62 -10.25
C ALA A 322 -23.43 7.32 -8.74
N ALA A 323 -24.03 6.17 -8.38
CA ALA A 323 -24.11 5.73 -6.98
C ALA A 323 -22.73 5.35 -6.40
N ALA A 324 -21.90 4.62 -7.14
CA ALA A 324 -20.55 4.24 -6.72
C ALA A 324 -19.67 5.47 -6.48
N VAL A 325 -19.60 6.38 -7.46
CA VAL A 325 -18.81 7.61 -7.35
C VAL A 325 -19.28 8.47 -6.17
N ARG A 326 -20.60 8.60 -6.00
CA ARG A 326 -21.17 9.35 -4.88
C ARG A 326 -20.81 8.73 -3.55
N ALA A 327 -20.94 7.41 -3.39
CA ALA A 327 -20.62 6.73 -2.13
C ALA A 327 -19.15 6.91 -1.74
N VAL A 328 -18.22 6.83 -2.67
CA VAL A 328 -16.80 7.10 -2.44
C VAL A 328 -16.57 8.56 -2.06
N ARG A 329 -17.19 9.51 -2.76
CA ARG A 329 -17.09 10.95 -2.45
C ARG A 329 -17.65 11.28 -1.07
N ASP A 330 -18.81 10.73 -0.71
CA ASP A 330 -19.44 10.93 0.59
C ASP A 330 -18.59 10.37 1.73
N LEU A 331 -17.97 9.20 1.53
CA LEU A 331 -17.03 8.64 2.50
C LEU A 331 -15.82 9.56 2.67
N SER A 332 -15.18 9.98 1.58
CA SER A 332 -14.03 10.89 1.55
C SER A 332 -14.33 12.21 2.28
N LEU A 333 -15.47 12.84 2.00
CA LEU A 333 -15.94 14.05 2.67
C LEU A 333 -16.14 13.84 4.16
N SER A 334 -16.79 12.72 4.56
CA SER A 334 -17.13 12.43 5.95
C SER A 334 -15.90 12.30 6.86
N ILE A 335 -14.77 11.86 6.29
CA ILE A 335 -13.49 11.70 7.01
C ILE A 335 -12.52 12.86 6.75
N ARG A 336 -12.98 13.93 6.10
CA ARG A 336 -12.28 15.20 5.88
C ARG A 336 -11.03 15.08 4.98
N ILE A 337 -11.10 14.27 3.95
CA ILE A 337 -10.08 14.28 2.90
C ILE A 337 -10.22 15.58 2.08
N PRO A 338 -9.12 16.27 1.72
CA PRO A 338 -9.14 17.39 0.78
C PRO A 338 -9.82 16.99 -0.54
N GLN A 339 -10.60 17.89 -1.13
CA GLN A 339 -11.37 17.59 -2.33
C GLN A 339 -10.79 18.24 -3.58
N ARG A 340 -9.83 19.15 -3.41
CA ARG A 340 -9.22 19.91 -4.49
C ARG A 340 -7.69 19.92 -4.38
N LEU A 341 -7.01 19.91 -5.51
CA LEU A 341 -5.54 19.89 -5.56
C LEU A 341 -4.91 21.15 -4.96
N HIS A 342 -5.55 22.31 -5.11
CA HIS A 342 -5.05 23.53 -4.49
C HIS A 342 -5.07 23.50 -2.95
N GLU A 343 -5.96 22.72 -2.33
CA GLU A 343 -6.02 22.52 -0.87
C GLU A 343 -4.78 21.80 -0.32
N ILE A 344 -4.08 21.04 -1.18
CA ILE A 344 -2.84 20.34 -0.84
C ILE A 344 -1.61 21.03 -1.41
N GLY A 345 -1.74 22.29 -1.86
CA GLY A 345 -0.65 23.15 -2.29
C GLY A 345 -0.17 22.94 -3.73
N VAL A 346 -0.88 22.17 -4.54
CA VAL A 346 -0.57 22.00 -5.97
C VAL A 346 -0.77 23.34 -6.69
N ARG A 347 0.15 23.68 -7.59
CA ARG A 347 0.09 24.88 -8.42
C ARG A 347 -0.40 24.53 -9.82
N GLU A 348 -1.25 25.36 -10.38
CA GLU A 348 -1.85 25.11 -11.70
C GLU A 348 -0.79 25.02 -12.81
N GLU A 349 0.27 25.82 -12.71
CA GLU A 349 1.39 25.84 -13.65
C GLU A 349 2.18 24.52 -13.72
N ASP A 350 2.14 23.69 -12.68
CA ASP A 350 2.85 22.42 -12.64
C ASP A 350 2.03 21.27 -13.25
N ILE A 351 0.73 21.44 -13.48
CA ILE A 351 -0.17 20.40 -14.00
C ILE A 351 0.36 19.74 -15.29
N PRO A 352 0.89 20.45 -16.30
CA PRO A 352 1.43 19.79 -17.47
C PRO A 352 2.60 18.85 -17.16
N ALA A 353 3.50 19.23 -16.24
CA ALA A 353 4.61 18.39 -15.83
C ALA A 353 4.15 17.16 -15.04
N LEU A 354 3.18 17.34 -14.13
CA LEU A 354 2.55 16.26 -13.39
C LEU A 354 1.88 15.26 -14.34
N ALA A 355 1.19 15.73 -15.38
CA ALA A 355 0.52 14.86 -16.35
C ALA A 355 1.50 14.01 -17.15
N VAL A 356 2.64 14.57 -17.56
CA VAL A 356 3.71 13.82 -18.24
C VAL A 356 4.31 12.77 -17.31
N ALA A 357 4.59 13.13 -16.04
CA ALA A 357 5.13 12.21 -15.06
C ALA A 357 4.17 11.06 -14.78
N ALA A 358 2.89 11.35 -14.58
CA ALA A 358 1.85 10.36 -14.37
C ALA A 358 1.67 9.41 -15.56
N PHE A 359 1.69 9.95 -16.79
CA PHE A 359 1.56 9.11 -17.98
C PHE A 359 2.68 8.07 -18.12
N ASN A 360 3.89 8.43 -17.70
CA ASN A 360 5.07 7.54 -17.72
C ASN A 360 5.17 6.61 -16.51
N ASP A 361 4.21 6.66 -15.60
CA ASP A 361 4.17 5.77 -14.43
C ASP A 361 3.78 4.35 -14.84
N VAL A 362 4.33 3.36 -14.13
CA VAL A 362 4.09 1.94 -14.41
C VAL A 362 2.63 1.54 -14.24
N CYS A 363 1.89 2.19 -13.34
CA CYS A 363 0.47 1.88 -13.08
C CYS A 363 -0.45 2.30 -14.23
N THR A 364 -0.02 3.25 -15.08
CA THR A 364 -0.83 3.76 -16.20
C THR A 364 -1.27 2.67 -17.17
N GLY A 365 -0.40 1.67 -17.40
CA GLY A 365 -0.70 0.52 -18.25
C GLY A 365 -1.82 -0.39 -17.74
N GLY A 366 -2.16 -0.32 -16.45
CA GLY A 366 -3.25 -1.08 -15.82
C GLY A 366 -4.61 -0.37 -15.83
N ASN A 367 -4.69 0.86 -16.38
CA ASN A 367 -5.96 1.57 -16.40
C ASN A 367 -6.96 0.96 -17.39
N PRO A 368 -8.25 0.77 -17.03
CA PRO A 368 -9.22 0.10 -17.90
C PRO A 368 -9.61 0.92 -19.13
N ARG A 369 -9.40 2.24 -19.10
CA ARG A 369 -9.63 3.15 -20.23
C ARG A 369 -8.28 3.61 -20.78
N PRO A 370 -8.02 3.47 -22.10
CA PRO A 370 -6.83 4.05 -22.72
C PRO A 370 -6.74 5.53 -22.40
N THR A 371 -5.55 5.96 -21.99
CA THR A 371 -5.33 7.31 -21.43
C THR A 371 -4.15 7.97 -22.13
N SER A 372 -4.26 9.26 -22.37
CA SER A 372 -3.20 10.11 -22.92
C SER A 372 -2.73 11.14 -21.88
N VAL A 373 -1.58 11.80 -22.14
CA VAL A 373 -1.10 12.93 -21.31
C VAL A 373 -2.19 14.01 -21.21
N GLY A 374 -2.89 14.31 -22.34
CA GLY A 374 -3.95 15.31 -22.37
C GLY A 374 -5.18 14.94 -21.52
N ASP A 375 -5.51 13.64 -21.42
CA ASP A 375 -6.59 13.19 -20.55
C ASP A 375 -6.21 13.36 -19.08
N ILE A 376 -4.99 12.99 -18.71
CA ILE A 376 -4.47 13.15 -17.35
C ILE A 376 -4.39 14.64 -16.98
N GLU A 377 -3.91 15.49 -17.88
CA GLU A 377 -3.89 16.95 -17.66
C GLU A 377 -5.30 17.49 -17.38
N LYS A 378 -6.28 17.07 -18.18
CA LYS A 378 -7.68 17.43 -17.99
C LYS A 378 -8.23 16.95 -16.64
N LEU A 379 -7.89 15.74 -16.22
CA LEU A 379 -8.27 15.22 -14.90
C LEU A 379 -7.67 16.04 -13.76
N TYR A 380 -6.38 16.38 -13.82
CA TYR A 380 -5.75 17.26 -12.83
C TYR A 380 -6.44 18.64 -12.78
N ARG A 381 -6.74 19.26 -13.93
CA ARG A 381 -7.46 20.55 -13.99
C ARG A 381 -8.87 20.44 -13.42
N THR A 382 -9.57 19.32 -13.63
CA THR A 382 -10.91 19.09 -13.07
C THR A 382 -10.86 18.93 -11.55
N ALA A 383 -9.78 18.37 -11.03
CA ALA A 383 -9.56 18.18 -9.59
C ALA A 383 -8.92 19.42 -8.90
N PHE A 384 -8.46 20.43 -9.70
CA PHE A 384 -7.86 21.66 -9.19
C PHE A 384 -8.91 22.64 -8.67
#